data_8c14539473975f950709849a814d9b6c
#
_entry.id   8c14539473975f950709849a814d9b6c
#
_cell.length_a   1.000
_cell.length_b   1.000
_cell.length_c   1.000
_cell.angle_alpha   90.00
_cell.angle_beta   90.00
_cell.angle_gamma   90.00
#
_symmetry.space_group_name_H-M   'P 1'
#
loop_
_entity.id
_entity.type
_entity.pdbx_description
1 polymer ?
#
loop_
_entity_poly.entity_id
_entity_poly.type
_entity_poly.pdbx_seq_one_letter_code
_entity_poly.pdbx_strand_id
1 'polypeptide(L)'
;MTVAGVSVIAVLVAWVIYFFFFKANDYTCSLPANVQAMVRLDVRSLKENGTVPFIGDKGKQMEQCGIDFTQPLYAFVDGSNCPGSLLPLRDAKRWQEYLKNRGIEIQRQRGYRWAQSGQWLMAFSDDRCLVLGPLSEQEMGRMRGRMITLMKQKGKQDNALLLPLAKSEAPLCAVLSTRLVRQLSERFLPETAALWSNEQEGTVTMEAFMQEKCIHASVSLQATGLEHKAPLFTPLSAADVPGLGSDRMASVSIGVNGNELLKTLRKNPAIRTGLIALNFCLDLDMMIRSVSGAVTLSIPCADDVLPGALLTARLQDTRFMQDRDDWAKGLSAGFGVELTALADSAYQLQWQDYSICFGVQENRLTACMDKPTFLQAFRKDEQTPVSHAREADGSIMYVQVNLPAMLEKTAFLTLLTGGGESLTDFLAQYETLTVSVRTNCQGIPETE
;
A
#
# COMPACT_ATOMS: atom_id res chain seq x y z
N MET A 1 -62.30 -8.53 4.64
CA MET A 1 -61.59 -8.97 3.44
C MET A 1 -60.42 -8.06 3.04
N THR A 2 -60.16 -6.93 3.68
CA THR A 2 -59.16 -5.95 3.27
C THR A 2 -57.74 -6.14 3.87
N VAL A 3 -57.62 -6.73 5.07
CA VAL A 3 -56.31 -6.93 5.72
C VAL A 3 -55.53 -8.09 5.09
N ALA A 4 -56.19 -9.18 4.73
CA ALA A 4 -55.51 -10.31 4.06
C ALA A 4 -55.00 -9.95 2.64
N GLY A 5 -55.70 -9.11 1.91
CA GLY A 5 -55.28 -8.64 0.59
C GLY A 5 -54.02 -7.76 0.65
N VAL A 6 -53.95 -6.84 1.63
CA VAL A 6 -52.79 -5.97 1.83
C VAL A 6 -51.56 -6.78 2.25
N SER A 7 -51.74 -7.79 3.10
CA SER A 7 -50.62 -8.68 3.52
C SER A 7 -50.06 -9.49 2.35
N VAL A 8 -50.91 -10.01 1.47
CA VAL A 8 -50.47 -10.76 0.27
C VAL A 8 -49.72 -9.86 -0.70
N ILE A 9 -50.18 -8.61 -0.93
CA ILE A 9 -49.52 -7.64 -1.77
C ILE A 9 -48.16 -7.23 -1.16
N ALA A 10 -48.09 -7.01 0.17
CA ALA A 10 -46.84 -6.68 0.85
C ALA A 10 -45.81 -7.83 0.75
N VAL A 11 -46.27 -9.09 0.89
CA VAL A 11 -45.40 -10.27 0.72
C VAL A 11 -44.96 -10.42 -0.74
N LEU A 12 -45.83 -10.18 -1.72
CA LEU A 12 -45.48 -10.22 -3.14
C LEU A 12 -44.50 -9.09 -3.50
N VAL A 13 -44.71 -7.87 -3.01
CA VAL A 13 -43.80 -6.74 -3.21
C VAL A 13 -42.46 -7.01 -2.52
N ALA A 14 -42.42 -7.51 -1.30
CA ALA A 14 -41.21 -7.93 -0.62
C ALA A 14 -40.51 -9.10 -1.35
N TRP A 15 -41.28 -10.04 -1.90
CA TRP A 15 -40.75 -11.16 -2.70
C TRP A 15 -40.22 -10.69 -4.05
N VAL A 16 -40.87 -9.73 -4.72
CA VAL A 16 -40.41 -9.09 -5.97
C VAL A 16 -39.15 -8.26 -5.67
N ILE A 17 -39.13 -7.45 -4.60
CA ILE A 17 -37.97 -6.69 -4.15
C ILE A 17 -36.83 -7.67 -3.82
N TYR A 18 -37.08 -8.72 -3.08
CA TYR A 18 -36.10 -9.76 -2.78
C TYR A 18 -35.58 -10.43 -4.06
N PHE A 19 -36.48 -10.77 -5.01
CA PHE A 19 -36.10 -11.44 -6.26
C PHE A 19 -35.30 -10.53 -7.21
N PHE A 20 -35.63 -9.23 -7.27
CA PHE A 20 -34.93 -8.28 -8.15
C PHE A 20 -33.69 -7.64 -7.51
N PHE A 21 -33.68 -7.47 -6.19
CA PHE A 21 -32.58 -6.80 -5.51
C PHE A 21 -31.63 -7.77 -4.75
N PHE A 22 -32.09 -8.94 -4.36
CA PHE A 22 -31.29 -9.93 -3.61
C PHE A 22 -30.95 -11.18 -4.40
N LYS A 23 -31.55 -11.40 -5.55
CA LYS A 23 -31.09 -12.38 -6.53
C LYS A 23 -30.12 -11.76 -7.54
N ALA A 24 -29.29 -10.87 -7.14
CA ALA A 24 -28.01 -10.70 -7.77
C ALA A 24 -27.34 -12.06 -7.66
N ASN A 25 -27.21 -12.77 -8.76
CA ASN A 25 -26.47 -14.03 -8.80
C ASN A 25 -25.13 -13.75 -8.13
N ASP A 26 -24.94 -14.34 -6.96
CA ASP A 26 -23.69 -14.14 -6.22
C ASP A 26 -22.58 -14.88 -6.97
N TYR A 27 -22.14 -14.28 -8.09
CA TYR A 27 -21.09 -14.86 -8.93
C TYR A 27 -19.81 -15.10 -8.16
N THR A 28 -19.66 -14.41 -6.99
CA THR A 28 -18.53 -14.57 -6.09
C THR A 28 -18.44 -15.95 -5.46
N CYS A 29 -19.53 -16.75 -5.51
CA CYS A 29 -19.50 -18.14 -5.06
C CYS A 29 -18.48 -19.02 -5.81
N SER A 30 -18.00 -18.59 -6.99
CA SER A 30 -16.94 -19.28 -7.75
C SER A 30 -15.52 -18.91 -7.34
N LEU A 31 -15.34 -17.99 -6.37
CA LEU A 31 -14.03 -17.71 -5.80
C LEU A 31 -13.57 -18.91 -4.95
N PRO A 32 -12.26 -19.26 -4.96
CA PRO A 32 -11.75 -20.32 -4.09
C PRO A 32 -11.89 -19.95 -2.61
N ALA A 33 -12.23 -20.91 -1.76
CA ALA A 33 -12.25 -20.70 -0.31
C ALA A 33 -10.85 -20.47 0.26
N ASN A 34 -9.83 -21.14 -0.30
CA ASN A 34 -8.44 -21.03 0.10
C ASN A 34 -7.72 -20.01 -0.80
N VAL A 35 -7.72 -18.74 -0.40
CA VAL A 35 -7.10 -17.63 -1.13
C VAL A 35 -6.05 -16.97 -0.23
N GLN A 36 -4.90 -16.64 -0.80
CA GLN A 36 -3.82 -15.91 -0.10
C GLN A 36 -3.85 -14.41 -0.36
N ALA A 37 -4.34 -14.02 -1.53
CA ALA A 37 -4.56 -12.63 -1.90
C ALA A 37 -5.81 -12.49 -2.76
N MET A 38 -6.51 -11.40 -2.60
CA MET A 38 -7.67 -11.05 -3.42
C MET A 38 -7.72 -9.55 -3.67
N VAL A 39 -8.05 -9.18 -4.88
CA VAL A 39 -8.22 -7.80 -5.31
C VAL A 39 -9.63 -7.63 -5.86
N ARG A 40 -10.30 -6.59 -5.43
CA ARG A 40 -11.58 -6.12 -5.98
C ARG A 40 -11.37 -4.82 -6.74
N LEU A 41 -11.86 -4.77 -7.97
CA LEU A 41 -11.88 -3.58 -8.79
C LEU A 41 -13.33 -3.22 -9.12
N ASP A 42 -13.78 -2.08 -8.63
CA ASP A 42 -15.08 -1.51 -8.94
C ASP A 42 -14.95 -0.47 -10.05
N VAL A 43 -15.17 -0.92 -11.29
CA VAL A 43 -15.04 -0.07 -12.48
C VAL A 43 -16.12 1.01 -12.53
N ARG A 44 -17.31 0.74 -11.97
CA ARG A 44 -18.41 1.71 -11.91
C ARG A 44 -18.01 2.90 -11.03
N SER A 45 -17.51 2.62 -9.83
CA SER A 45 -17.03 3.65 -8.91
C SER A 45 -15.89 4.48 -9.51
N LEU A 46 -14.98 3.84 -10.25
CA LEU A 46 -13.92 4.56 -10.97
C LEU A 46 -14.50 5.51 -12.05
N LYS A 47 -15.53 5.08 -12.79
CA LYS A 47 -16.18 5.92 -13.80
C LYS A 47 -16.90 7.12 -13.20
N GLU A 48 -17.62 6.91 -12.11
CA GLU A 48 -18.39 7.96 -11.43
C GLU A 48 -17.45 9.07 -10.88
N ASN A 49 -16.24 8.69 -10.49
CA ASN A 49 -15.21 9.62 -10.01
C ASN A 49 -14.39 10.29 -11.14
N GLY A 50 -14.78 10.11 -12.40
CA GLY A 50 -14.07 10.69 -13.55
C GLY A 50 -12.70 10.07 -13.84
N THR A 51 -12.37 8.93 -13.22
CA THR A 51 -11.04 8.36 -13.10
C THR A 51 -10.79 7.20 -14.08
N VAL A 52 -11.44 7.13 -15.23
CA VAL A 52 -11.34 5.98 -16.14
C VAL A 52 -10.44 6.24 -17.35
N PRO A 53 -9.12 6.25 -17.19
CA PRO A 53 -8.20 6.36 -18.31
C PRO A 53 -7.85 5.02 -18.96
N PHE A 54 -7.98 3.90 -18.22
CA PHE A 54 -7.75 2.57 -18.77
C PHE A 54 -8.74 2.19 -19.89
N ILE A 55 -9.80 2.96 -20.06
CA ILE A 55 -10.94 2.59 -20.88
C ILE A 55 -11.05 3.47 -22.13
N GLY A 56 -10.11 4.25 -22.54
CA GLY A 56 -10.12 4.93 -23.83
C GLY A 56 -10.87 4.12 -24.94
N ASP A 57 -10.40 4.07 -26.13
CA ASP A 57 -11.00 3.23 -27.20
C ASP A 57 -11.00 1.73 -26.88
N LYS A 58 -10.01 1.23 -26.10
CA LYS A 58 -10.01 -0.14 -25.57
C LYS A 58 -11.16 -0.40 -24.60
N GLY A 59 -11.60 0.60 -23.83
CA GLY A 59 -12.72 0.45 -22.92
C GLY A 59 -14.06 0.36 -23.61
N LYS A 60 -14.28 1.08 -24.69
CA LYS A 60 -15.46 0.89 -25.54
C LYS A 60 -15.50 -0.54 -26.11
N GLN A 61 -14.35 -1.08 -26.49
CA GLN A 61 -14.25 -2.47 -26.94
C GLN A 61 -14.51 -3.45 -25.79
N MET A 62 -14.05 -3.15 -24.57
CA MET A 62 -14.32 -3.99 -23.39
C MET A 62 -15.80 -3.94 -22.97
N GLU A 63 -16.49 -2.82 -23.07
CA GLU A 63 -17.93 -2.74 -22.84
C GLU A 63 -18.74 -3.59 -23.85
N GLN A 64 -18.20 -3.79 -25.06
CA GLN A 64 -18.83 -4.60 -26.10
C GLN A 64 -18.54 -6.11 -25.94
N CYS A 65 -17.57 -6.50 -25.09
CA CYS A 65 -17.19 -7.90 -24.93
C CYS A 65 -18.16 -8.74 -24.08
N GLY A 66 -19.17 -8.12 -23.45
CA GLY A 66 -20.19 -8.82 -22.66
C GLY A 66 -19.87 -8.96 -21.17
N ILE A 67 -18.80 -8.32 -20.66
CA ILE A 67 -18.50 -8.23 -19.21
C ILE A 67 -19.47 -7.21 -18.58
N ASP A 68 -19.90 -7.50 -17.36
CA ASP A 68 -20.74 -6.61 -16.56
C ASP A 68 -19.88 -5.69 -15.65
N PHE A 69 -19.53 -4.52 -16.15
CA PHE A 69 -18.76 -3.54 -15.38
C PHE A 69 -19.60 -2.76 -14.34
N THR A 70 -20.87 -3.09 -14.18
CA THR A 70 -21.68 -2.55 -13.05
C THR A 70 -21.46 -3.35 -11.77
N GLN A 71 -20.79 -4.51 -11.88
CA GLN A 71 -20.40 -5.35 -10.77
C GLN A 71 -18.87 -5.36 -10.64
N PRO A 72 -18.34 -5.55 -9.42
CA PRO A 72 -16.89 -5.62 -9.22
C PRO A 72 -16.23 -6.78 -9.95
N LEU A 73 -15.01 -6.56 -10.41
CA LEU A 73 -14.11 -7.59 -10.92
C LEU A 73 -13.24 -8.10 -9.78
N TYR A 74 -12.95 -9.39 -9.75
CA TYR A 74 -12.04 -9.97 -8.75
C TYR A 74 -10.82 -10.60 -9.43
N ALA A 75 -9.64 -10.33 -8.85
CA ALA A 75 -8.43 -11.10 -9.11
C ALA A 75 -7.99 -11.75 -7.80
N PHE A 76 -7.36 -12.93 -7.86
CA PHE A 76 -6.94 -13.64 -6.67
C PHE A 76 -5.69 -14.48 -6.91
N VAL A 77 -5.01 -14.83 -5.83
CA VAL A 77 -3.99 -15.87 -5.78
C VAL A 77 -4.47 -16.91 -4.79
N ASP A 78 -4.64 -18.14 -5.27
CA ASP A 78 -5.10 -19.22 -4.40
C ASP A 78 -3.98 -19.83 -3.54
N GLY A 79 -4.36 -20.72 -2.62
CA GLY A 79 -3.41 -21.41 -1.73
C GLY A 79 -2.36 -22.28 -2.42
N SER A 80 -2.49 -22.52 -3.73
CA SER A 80 -1.51 -23.21 -4.57
C SER A 80 -0.63 -22.22 -5.36
N ASN A 81 -0.67 -20.92 -5.05
CA ASN A 81 -0.03 -19.84 -5.78
C ASN A 81 -0.51 -19.71 -7.25
N CYS A 82 -1.69 -20.22 -7.56
CA CYS A 82 -2.28 -20.07 -8.88
C CYS A 82 -3.06 -18.75 -8.95
N PRO A 83 -2.64 -17.81 -9.80
CA PRO A 83 -3.41 -16.59 -10.02
C PRO A 83 -4.65 -16.86 -10.85
N GLY A 84 -5.70 -16.10 -10.58
CA GLY A 84 -6.96 -16.19 -11.29
C GLY A 84 -7.74 -14.89 -11.25
N SER A 85 -8.80 -14.85 -12.07
CA SER A 85 -9.74 -13.73 -12.10
C SER A 85 -11.15 -14.24 -12.26
N LEU A 86 -12.08 -13.55 -11.62
CA LEU A 86 -13.51 -13.81 -11.74
C LEU A 86 -14.18 -12.56 -12.30
N LEU A 87 -14.81 -12.72 -13.45
CA LEU A 87 -15.44 -11.65 -14.20
C LEU A 87 -16.96 -11.90 -14.25
N PRO A 88 -17.81 -10.97 -13.85
CA PRO A 88 -19.24 -11.05 -14.06
C PRO A 88 -19.57 -10.85 -15.53
N LEU A 89 -20.48 -11.64 -16.07
CA LEU A 89 -20.93 -11.53 -17.46
C LEU A 89 -22.36 -11.00 -17.52
N ARG A 90 -22.55 -9.94 -18.30
CA ARG A 90 -23.86 -9.41 -18.67
C ARG A 90 -24.43 -10.14 -19.89
N ASP A 91 -23.58 -10.52 -20.83
CA ASP A 91 -23.96 -11.19 -22.07
C ASP A 91 -22.88 -12.21 -22.48
N ALA A 92 -23.12 -13.46 -22.15
CA ALA A 92 -22.21 -14.54 -22.46
C ALA A 92 -22.11 -14.86 -23.97
N LYS A 93 -23.09 -14.44 -24.80
CA LYS A 93 -23.00 -14.60 -26.25
C LYS A 93 -21.99 -13.62 -26.85
N ARG A 94 -22.06 -12.36 -26.42
CA ARG A 94 -21.06 -11.33 -26.81
C ARG A 94 -19.66 -11.72 -26.34
N TRP A 95 -19.54 -12.29 -25.12
CA TRP A 95 -18.26 -12.80 -24.64
C TRP A 95 -17.70 -13.90 -25.53
N GLN A 96 -18.56 -14.83 -26.00
CA GLN A 96 -18.15 -15.85 -26.96
C GLN A 96 -17.68 -15.26 -28.30
N GLU A 97 -18.44 -14.32 -28.86
CA GLU A 97 -18.08 -13.64 -30.10
C GLU A 97 -16.75 -12.91 -29.96
N TYR A 98 -16.53 -12.23 -28.86
CA TYR A 98 -15.27 -11.57 -28.54
C TYR A 98 -14.10 -12.54 -28.53
N LEU A 99 -14.23 -13.71 -27.87
CA LEU A 99 -13.19 -14.73 -27.83
C LEU A 99 -12.93 -15.31 -29.23
N LYS A 100 -13.99 -15.63 -30.02
CA LYS A 100 -13.88 -16.14 -31.39
C LYS A 100 -13.18 -15.14 -32.31
N ASN A 101 -13.49 -13.86 -32.21
CA ASN A 101 -12.86 -12.80 -33.00
C ASN A 101 -11.36 -12.66 -32.71
N ARG A 102 -10.89 -13.18 -31.57
CA ARG A 102 -9.48 -13.28 -31.20
C ARG A 102 -8.85 -14.65 -31.55
N GLY A 103 -9.57 -15.50 -32.30
CA GLY A 103 -9.07 -16.81 -32.66
C GLY A 103 -9.06 -17.84 -31.54
N ILE A 104 -9.79 -17.58 -30.42
CA ILE A 104 -9.84 -18.49 -29.30
C ILE A 104 -10.99 -19.48 -29.49
N GLU A 105 -10.66 -20.78 -29.56
CA GLU A 105 -11.65 -21.84 -29.69
C GLU A 105 -12.42 -22.07 -28.40
N ILE A 106 -13.75 -22.25 -28.54
CA ILE A 106 -14.66 -22.50 -27.44
C ILE A 106 -15.21 -23.90 -27.50
N GLN A 107 -14.97 -24.67 -26.46
CA GLN A 107 -15.46 -26.04 -26.29
C GLN A 107 -16.61 -26.04 -25.27
N ARG A 108 -17.55 -26.97 -25.40
CA ARG A 108 -18.61 -27.21 -24.43
C ARG A 108 -18.36 -28.54 -23.72
N GLN A 109 -18.28 -28.51 -22.42
CA GLN A 109 -18.09 -29.70 -21.60
C GLN A 109 -18.80 -29.56 -20.27
N ARG A 110 -19.59 -30.56 -19.87
CA ARG A 110 -20.27 -30.65 -18.57
C ARG A 110 -21.13 -29.42 -18.19
N GLY A 111 -21.78 -28.82 -19.21
CA GLY A 111 -22.67 -27.67 -18.99
C GLY A 111 -21.98 -26.30 -18.95
N TYR A 112 -20.64 -26.27 -19.06
CA TYR A 112 -19.85 -25.03 -19.13
C TYR A 112 -19.21 -24.87 -20.49
N ARG A 113 -18.88 -23.60 -20.82
CA ARG A 113 -18.12 -23.24 -22.01
C ARG A 113 -16.68 -23.04 -21.58
N TRP A 114 -15.76 -23.58 -22.35
CA TRP A 114 -14.33 -23.58 -22.07
C TRP A 114 -13.58 -22.91 -23.21
N ALA A 115 -12.57 -22.15 -22.84
CA ALA A 115 -11.62 -21.58 -23.77
C ALA A 115 -10.21 -21.69 -23.20
N GLN A 116 -9.22 -21.84 -24.10
CA GLN A 116 -7.81 -21.82 -23.72
C GLN A 116 -7.08 -20.86 -24.64
N SER A 117 -6.24 -20.00 -24.06
CA SER A 117 -5.39 -19.06 -24.79
C SER A 117 -3.99 -19.10 -24.20
N GLY A 118 -3.05 -19.77 -24.90
CA GLY A 118 -1.70 -20.01 -24.36
C GLY A 118 -1.76 -20.70 -23.00
N GLN A 119 -1.19 -20.07 -21.99
CA GLN A 119 -1.14 -20.56 -20.61
C GLN A 119 -2.39 -20.24 -19.78
N TRP A 120 -3.42 -19.63 -20.36
CA TRP A 120 -4.64 -19.22 -19.66
C TRP A 120 -5.79 -20.17 -19.98
N LEU A 121 -6.47 -20.59 -18.93
CA LEU A 121 -7.65 -21.43 -18.99
C LEU A 121 -8.86 -20.62 -18.53
N MET A 122 -9.96 -20.68 -19.29
CA MET A 122 -11.20 -19.97 -19.01
C MET A 122 -12.37 -20.95 -18.97
N ALA A 123 -13.24 -20.78 -17.96
CA ALA A 123 -14.54 -21.46 -17.91
C ALA A 123 -15.63 -20.43 -17.66
N PHE A 124 -16.73 -20.48 -18.41
CA PHE A 124 -17.79 -19.49 -18.24
C PHE A 124 -19.19 -20.08 -18.39
N SER A 125 -20.12 -19.45 -17.68
CA SER A 125 -21.57 -19.68 -17.68
C SER A 125 -22.26 -18.47 -18.33
N ASP A 126 -23.55 -18.32 -18.06
CA ASP A 126 -24.29 -17.16 -18.59
C ASP A 126 -24.08 -15.90 -17.76
N ASP A 127 -23.63 -16.01 -16.53
CA ASP A 127 -23.50 -14.93 -15.55
C ASP A 127 -22.06 -14.62 -15.12
N ARG A 128 -21.08 -15.50 -15.43
CA ARG A 128 -19.70 -15.35 -14.94
C ARG A 128 -18.66 -16.06 -15.77
N CYS A 129 -17.44 -15.57 -15.73
CA CYS A 129 -16.25 -16.19 -16.31
C CYS A 129 -15.15 -16.29 -15.26
N LEU A 130 -14.64 -17.50 -15.06
CA LEU A 130 -13.46 -17.78 -14.24
C LEU A 130 -12.26 -17.97 -15.16
N VAL A 131 -11.17 -17.26 -14.89
CA VAL A 131 -9.91 -17.34 -15.60
C VAL A 131 -8.83 -17.79 -14.64
N LEU A 132 -8.02 -18.77 -15.01
CA LEU A 132 -6.84 -19.21 -14.26
C LEU A 132 -5.60 -19.18 -15.15
N GLY A 133 -4.47 -18.80 -14.62
CA GLY A 133 -3.19 -18.79 -15.33
C GLY A 133 -2.25 -17.68 -14.84
N PRO A 134 -0.98 -17.70 -15.29
CA PRO A 134 -0.44 -18.64 -16.26
C PRO A 134 -0.26 -20.06 -15.69
N LEU A 135 -0.56 -21.09 -16.51
CA LEU A 135 -0.47 -22.49 -16.14
C LEU A 135 0.50 -23.22 -17.08
N SER A 136 1.27 -24.14 -16.53
CA SER A 136 2.05 -25.10 -17.34
C SER A 136 1.12 -26.15 -17.98
N GLU A 137 1.58 -26.85 -19.01
CA GLU A 137 0.80 -27.91 -19.67
C GLU A 137 0.39 -29.02 -18.70
N GLN A 138 1.25 -29.35 -17.75
CA GLN A 138 0.98 -30.38 -16.73
C GLN A 138 -0.12 -29.94 -15.74
N GLU A 139 -0.22 -28.64 -15.46
CA GLU A 139 -1.22 -28.09 -14.55
C GLU A 139 -2.59 -27.92 -15.19
N MET A 140 -2.65 -27.71 -16.51
CA MET A 140 -3.88 -27.49 -17.26
C MET A 140 -4.94 -28.57 -17.00
N GLY A 141 -4.54 -29.84 -17.06
CA GLY A 141 -5.46 -30.98 -16.84
C GLY A 141 -6.07 -30.99 -15.45
N ARG A 142 -5.24 -30.77 -14.42
CA ARG A 142 -5.66 -30.70 -13.01
C ARG A 142 -6.56 -29.48 -12.76
N MET A 143 -6.21 -28.32 -13.32
CA MET A 143 -6.95 -27.09 -13.13
C MET A 143 -8.32 -27.08 -13.81
N ARG A 144 -8.49 -27.80 -14.94
CA ARG A 144 -9.84 -28.02 -15.51
C ARG A 144 -10.81 -28.67 -14.53
N GLY A 145 -10.38 -29.70 -13.82
CA GLY A 145 -11.20 -30.36 -12.78
C GLY A 145 -11.57 -29.39 -11.65
N ARG A 146 -10.58 -28.63 -11.20
CA ARG A 146 -10.77 -27.63 -10.16
C ARG A 146 -11.73 -26.50 -10.56
N MET A 147 -11.58 -25.96 -11.77
CA MET A 147 -12.49 -24.93 -12.29
C MET A 147 -13.95 -25.42 -12.35
N ILE A 148 -14.21 -26.69 -12.72
CA ILE A 148 -15.54 -27.26 -12.71
C ILE A 148 -16.11 -27.23 -11.28
N THR A 149 -15.30 -27.59 -10.29
CA THR A 149 -15.71 -27.54 -8.88
C THR A 149 -16.07 -26.12 -8.45
N LEU A 150 -15.21 -25.15 -8.76
CA LEU A 150 -15.44 -23.73 -8.47
C LEU A 150 -16.71 -23.20 -9.17
N MET A 151 -16.88 -23.51 -10.45
CA MET A 151 -18.04 -23.05 -11.22
C MET A 151 -19.37 -23.68 -10.75
N LYS A 152 -19.34 -24.86 -10.12
CA LYS A 152 -20.52 -25.55 -9.56
C LYS A 152 -20.90 -25.04 -8.19
N GLN A 153 -20.02 -24.34 -7.50
CA GLN A 153 -20.30 -23.81 -6.17
C GLN A 153 -21.50 -22.86 -6.19
N LYS A 154 -22.36 -23.00 -5.18
CA LYS A 154 -23.54 -22.16 -4.98
C LYS A 154 -23.52 -21.66 -3.54
N GLY A 155 -23.97 -20.43 -3.35
CA GLY A 155 -24.02 -19.81 -2.04
C GLY A 155 -22.72 -19.08 -1.67
N LYS A 156 -22.79 -18.32 -0.60
CA LYS A 156 -21.69 -17.49 -0.12
C LYS A 156 -20.54 -18.37 0.35
N GLN A 157 -19.35 -18.11 -0.14
CA GLN A 157 -18.14 -18.77 0.36
C GLN A 157 -17.73 -18.14 1.69
N ASP A 158 -17.39 -19.01 2.64
CA ASP A 158 -16.78 -18.60 3.91
C ASP A 158 -15.28 -18.38 3.68
N ASN A 159 -14.95 -17.19 3.16
CA ASN A 159 -13.59 -16.76 2.88
C ASN A 159 -13.30 -15.50 3.70
N ALA A 160 -12.35 -15.62 4.63
CA ALA A 160 -11.98 -14.54 5.52
C ALA A 160 -11.52 -13.26 4.77
N LEU A 161 -10.96 -13.40 3.55
CA LEU A 161 -10.51 -12.26 2.75
C LEU A 161 -11.67 -11.55 2.02
N LEU A 162 -12.82 -12.20 1.85
CA LEU A 162 -14.00 -11.57 1.21
C LEU A 162 -14.67 -10.53 2.11
N LEU A 163 -14.64 -10.73 3.42
CA LEU A 163 -15.34 -9.84 4.35
C LEU A 163 -14.78 -8.40 4.35
N PRO A 164 -13.45 -8.18 4.44
CA PRO A 164 -12.88 -6.84 4.30
C PRO A 164 -13.18 -6.22 2.93
N LEU A 165 -13.07 -7.00 1.83
CA LEU A 165 -13.37 -6.52 0.48
C LEU A 165 -14.82 -6.08 0.31
N ALA A 166 -15.76 -6.81 0.91
CA ALA A 166 -17.19 -6.49 0.82
C ALA A 166 -17.57 -5.25 1.64
N LYS A 167 -16.82 -4.95 2.70
CA LYS A 167 -17.02 -3.77 3.55
C LYS A 167 -16.38 -2.51 2.98
N SER A 168 -15.39 -2.65 2.13
CA SER A 168 -14.65 -1.53 1.55
C SER A 168 -15.52 -0.80 0.52
N GLU A 169 -15.53 0.53 0.58
CA GLU A 169 -16.14 1.43 -0.41
C GLU A 169 -15.12 1.88 -1.47
N ALA A 170 -13.84 1.52 -1.29
CA ALA A 170 -12.79 1.92 -2.23
C ALA A 170 -13.00 1.29 -3.61
N PRO A 171 -12.81 2.03 -4.70
CA PRO A 171 -12.90 1.51 -6.06
C PRO A 171 -11.86 0.42 -6.34
N LEU A 172 -10.70 0.47 -5.69
CA LEU A 172 -9.71 -0.60 -5.69
C LEU A 172 -9.43 -1.01 -4.25
N CYS A 173 -9.67 -2.28 -3.95
CA CYS A 173 -9.36 -2.85 -2.65
C CYS A 173 -8.65 -4.19 -2.83
N ALA A 174 -7.56 -4.39 -2.12
CA ALA A 174 -6.80 -5.65 -2.09
C ALA A 174 -6.68 -6.14 -0.65
N VAL A 175 -6.81 -7.45 -0.46
CA VAL A 175 -6.60 -8.10 0.84
C VAL A 175 -5.61 -9.25 0.66
N LEU A 176 -4.56 -9.24 1.46
CA LEU A 176 -3.49 -10.24 1.43
C LEU A 176 -3.39 -10.92 2.80
N SER A 177 -3.12 -12.21 2.81
CA SER A 177 -2.75 -12.90 4.06
C SER A 177 -1.35 -12.46 4.52
N THR A 178 -1.13 -12.37 5.83
CA THR A 178 0.21 -12.06 6.38
C THR A 178 1.23 -13.10 5.97
N ARG A 179 0.81 -14.35 5.76
CA ARG A 179 1.66 -15.42 5.22
C ARG A 179 2.24 -15.07 3.84
N LEU A 180 1.41 -14.57 2.92
CA LEU A 180 1.88 -14.16 1.58
C LEU A 180 2.79 -12.95 1.68
N VAL A 181 2.42 -11.95 2.50
CA VAL A 181 3.24 -10.75 2.71
C VAL A 181 4.64 -11.14 3.21
N ARG A 182 4.73 -12.08 4.16
CA ARG A 182 6.01 -12.60 4.64
C ARG A 182 6.81 -13.27 3.52
N GLN A 183 6.20 -14.16 2.72
CA GLN A 183 6.88 -14.82 1.60
C GLN A 183 7.41 -13.80 0.58
N LEU A 184 6.66 -12.74 0.30
CA LEU A 184 7.12 -11.65 -0.57
C LEU A 184 8.25 -10.86 0.07
N SER A 185 8.16 -10.56 1.37
CA SER A 185 9.23 -9.87 2.11
C SER A 185 10.52 -10.69 2.11
N GLU A 186 10.46 -11.98 2.38
CA GLU A 186 11.62 -12.90 2.34
C GLU A 186 12.30 -12.90 0.95
N ARG A 187 11.51 -12.76 -0.10
CA ARG A 187 12.01 -12.79 -1.48
C ARG A 187 12.58 -11.46 -1.96
N PHE A 188 11.95 -10.35 -1.63
CA PHE A 188 12.28 -9.04 -2.19
C PHE A 188 12.97 -8.10 -1.20
N LEU A 189 12.73 -8.28 0.11
CA LEU A 189 13.25 -7.45 1.20
C LEU A 189 13.61 -8.32 2.40
N PRO A 190 14.62 -9.21 2.29
CA PRO A 190 14.93 -10.22 3.31
C PRO A 190 15.21 -9.63 4.70
N GLU A 191 15.71 -8.39 4.76
CA GLU A 191 15.97 -7.70 6.03
C GLU A 191 14.68 -7.35 6.79
N THR A 192 13.57 -7.17 6.07
CA THR A 192 12.26 -6.89 6.67
C THR A 192 11.50 -8.16 7.07
N ALA A 193 11.91 -9.32 6.59
CA ALA A 193 11.25 -10.59 6.91
C ALA A 193 11.27 -10.89 8.42
N ALA A 194 12.31 -10.45 9.13
CA ALA A 194 12.41 -10.57 10.58
C ALA A 194 11.34 -9.78 11.37
N LEU A 195 10.67 -8.82 10.74
CA LEU A 195 9.56 -8.07 11.35
C LEU A 195 8.29 -8.92 11.43
N TRP A 196 8.18 -9.96 10.61
CA TRP A 196 7.03 -10.85 10.54
C TRP A 196 7.32 -12.13 11.35
N SER A 197 6.74 -12.26 12.54
CA SER A 197 6.89 -13.51 13.31
C SER A 197 6.10 -14.65 12.64
N ASN A 198 6.59 -15.89 12.81
CA ASN A 198 5.97 -17.08 12.21
C ASN A 198 4.54 -17.38 12.74
N GLU A 199 4.19 -16.82 13.89
CA GLU A 199 2.95 -17.07 14.62
C GLU A 199 1.84 -16.04 14.35
N GLN A 200 2.13 -15.00 13.56
CA GLN A 200 1.15 -13.96 13.27
C GLN A 200 0.27 -14.36 12.09
N GLU A 201 -0.95 -14.77 12.39
CA GLU A 201 -2.01 -14.89 11.41
C GLU A 201 -2.78 -13.58 11.33
N GLY A 202 -3.06 -13.14 10.10
CA GLY A 202 -3.77 -11.89 9.90
C GLY A 202 -3.91 -11.52 8.43
N THR A 203 -4.38 -10.31 8.21
CA THR A 203 -4.60 -9.76 6.87
C THR A 203 -4.01 -8.38 6.74
N VAL A 204 -3.53 -8.07 5.55
CA VAL A 204 -3.19 -6.72 5.12
C VAL A 204 -4.24 -6.28 4.11
N THR A 205 -4.97 -5.23 4.43
CA THR A 205 -5.95 -4.63 3.53
C THR A 205 -5.35 -3.36 2.92
N MET A 206 -5.44 -3.23 1.62
CA MET A 206 -5.00 -2.06 0.86
C MET A 206 -6.21 -1.50 0.12
N GLU A 207 -6.46 -0.21 0.30
CA GLU A 207 -7.57 0.50 -0.35
C GLU A 207 -7.01 1.69 -1.10
N ALA A 208 -7.50 1.92 -2.31
CA ALA A 208 -7.11 3.11 -3.07
C ALA A 208 -8.36 3.85 -3.56
N PHE A 209 -8.37 5.14 -3.25
CA PHE A 209 -9.35 6.11 -3.68
C PHE A 209 -8.70 7.07 -4.66
N MET A 210 -9.42 7.41 -5.70
CA MET A 210 -8.98 8.38 -6.70
C MET A 210 -9.99 9.52 -6.67
N GLN A 211 -9.54 10.69 -6.23
CA GLN A 211 -10.38 11.87 -6.09
C GLN A 211 -9.66 13.06 -6.71
N GLU A 212 -10.34 13.78 -7.61
CA GLU A 212 -9.78 14.92 -8.32
C GLU A 212 -8.48 14.54 -9.03
N LYS A 213 -7.35 15.10 -8.54
CA LYS A 213 -6.01 14.86 -9.06
C LYS A 213 -5.10 14.09 -8.09
N CYS A 214 -5.71 13.47 -7.08
CA CYS A 214 -4.98 12.75 -6.04
C CYS A 214 -5.35 11.27 -6.03
N ILE A 215 -4.35 10.42 -5.82
CA ILE A 215 -4.51 9.00 -5.48
C ILE A 215 -4.22 8.85 -4.00
N HIS A 216 -5.22 8.41 -3.24
CA HIS A 216 -5.09 8.12 -1.82
C HIS A 216 -5.10 6.61 -1.61
N ALA A 217 -3.99 6.06 -1.16
CA ALA A 217 -3.90 4.66 -0.78
C ALA A 217 -3.82 4.52 0.75
N SER A 218 -4.59 3.62 1.31
CA SER A 218 -4.49 3.24 2.72
C SER A 218 -4.11 1.76 2.83
N VAL A 219 -3.21 1.45 3.75
CA VAL A 219 -2.79 0.10 4.07
C VAL A 219 -3.09 -0.15 5.55
N SER A 220 -3.91 -1.13 5.85
CA SER A 220 -4.22 -1.52 7.23
C SER A 220 -3.74 -2.95 7.51
N LEU A 221 -2.99 -3.12 8.59
CA LEU A 221 -2.53 -4.40 9.07
C LEU A 221 -3.42 -4.83 10.25
N GLN A 222 -4.06 -5.99 10.11
CA GLN A 222 -4.80 -6.67 11.18
C GLN A 222 -4.10 -8.01 11.45
N ALA A 223 -3.43 -8.12 12.58
CA ALA A 223 -2.76 -9.36 12.97
C ALA A 223 -3.00 -9.65 14.44
N THR A 224 -3.22 -10.92 14.77
CA THR A 224 -3.32 -11.40 16.15
C THR A 224 -1.94 -11.46 16.80
N GLY A 225 -1.82 -11.12 18.09
CA GLY A 225 -0.57 -11.25 18.85
C GLY A 225 0.38 -10.05 18.80
N LEU A 226 -0.04 -8.91 18.21
CA LEU A 226 0.74 -7.65 18.26
C LEU A 226 0.58 -6.89 19.59
N GLU A 227 -0.32 -7.31 20.46
CA GLU A 227 -0.83 -6.53 21.61
C GLU A 227 0.13 -6.40 22.79
N HIS A 228 1.25 -7.13 22.84
CA HIS A 228 2.05 -7.25 24.07
C HIS A 228 3.46 -6.67 24.03
N LYS A 229 3.88 -6.04 22.97
CA LYS A 229 5.21 -5.40 22.92
C LYS A 229 5.05 -3.90 22.71
N ALA A 230 5.80 -3.10 23.48
CA ALA A 230 5.90 -1.68 23.22
C ALA A 230 6.22 -1.49 21.72
N PRO A 231 5.36 -0.82 20.96
CA PRO A 231 5.49 -0.83 19.52
C PRO A 231 6.73 -0.04 19.10
N LEU A 232 7.49 -0.59 18.16
CA LEU A 232 8.57 0.13 17.50
C LEU A 232 8.02 1.37 16.79
N PHE A 233 6.83 1.21 16.19
CA PHE A 233 6.13 2.28 15.47
C PHE A 233 5.06 2.90 16.34
N THR A 234 4.97 4.22 16.30
CA THR A 234 3.97 5.04 17.02
C THR A 234 3.06 5.72 16.01
N PRO A 235 1.80 6.01 16.39
CA PRO A 235 0.92 6.81 15.54
C PRO A 235 1.52 8.18 15.25
N LEU A 236 1.44 8.61 14.00
CA LEU A 236 1.77 9.95 13.55
C LEU A 236 0.66 10.92 13.98
N SER A 237 1.05 12.13 14.35
CA SER A 237 0.14 13.26 14.41
C SER A 237 0.19 14.04 13.10
N ALA A 238 -0.96 14.46 12.62
CA ALA A 238 -1.06 15.31 11.42
C ALA A 238 -0.19 16.58 11.53
N ALA A 239 -0.02 17.12 12.75
CA ALA A 239 0.83 18.30 13.00
C ALA A 239 2.33 18.03 12.83
N ASP A 240 2.75 16.77 12.93
CA ASP A 240 4.17 16.39 12.83
C ASP A 240 4.61 16.02 11.42
N VAL A 241 3.67 15.88 10.48
CA VAL A 241 3.95 15.51 9.09
C VAL A 241 4.04 16.78 8.24
N PRO A 242 5.23 17.09 7.70
CA PRO A 242 5.40 18.26 6.84
C PRO A 242 4.68 18.07 5.50
N GLY A 243 4.17 19.15 4.94
CA GLY A 243 3.64 19.17 3.59
C GLY A 243 4.73 18.90 2.55
N LEU A 244 4.34 18.27 1.45
CA LEU A 244 5.23 18.09 0.31
C LEU A 244 5.35 19.42 -0.43
N GLY A 245 6.52 20.07 -0.34
CA GLY A 245 6.81 21.28 -1.10
C GLY A 245 6.91 20.99 -2.61
N SER A 246 6.66 21.97 -3.44
CA SER A 246 6.77 21.84 -4.91
C SER A 246 8.19 21.48 -5.39
N ASP A 247 9.21 21.73 -4.56
CA ASP A 247 10.60 21.38 -4.77
C ASP A 247 10.96 19.95 -4.36
N ARG A 248 9.97 19.20 -3.83
CA ARG A 248 10.16 17.84 -3.34
C ARG A 248 9.43 16.83 -4.23
N MET A 249 10.14 15.76 -4.56
CA MET A 249 9.60 14.62 -5.31
C MET A 249 8.78 13.71 -4.41
N ALA A 250 9.26 13.45 -3.20
CA ALA A 250 8.59 12.58 -2.25
C ALA A 250 8.93 12.93 -0.81
N SER A 251 8.06 12.56 0.11
CA SER A 251 8.35 12.52 1.54
C SER A 251 7.79 11.25 2.17
N VAL A 252 8.56 10.70 3.12
CA VAL A 252 8.21 9.52 3.89
C VAL A 252 8.31 9.88 5.36
N SER A 253 7.20 9.83 6.07
CA SER A 253 7.13 10.06 7.51
C SER A 253 6.79 8.74 8.23
N ILE A 254 7.54 8.41 9.27
CA ILE A 254 7.34 7.20 10.07
C ILE A 254 7.29 7.62 11.54
N GLY A 255 6.26 7.17 12.24
CA GLY A 255 6.18 7.33 13.68
C GLY A 255 7.07 6.31 14.39
N VAL A 256 8.01 6.74 15.21
CA VAL A 256 9.05 5.89 15.81
C VAL A 256 9.14 6.10 17.31
N ASN A 257 9.28 4.98 18.04
CA ASN A 257 9.70 4.96 19.45
C ASN A 257 11.21 4.71 19.51
N GLY A 258 11.98 5.75 19.87
CA GLY A 258 13.44 5.68 19.87
C GLY A 258 14.02 4.63 20.81
N ASN A 259 13.36 4.33 21.95
CA ASN A 259 13.81 3.27 22.85
C ASN A 259 13.71 1.88 22.20
N GLU A 260 12.59 1.62 21.52
CA GLU A 260 12.39 0.33 20.83
C GLU A 260 13.22 0.24 19.53
N LEU A 261 13.44 1.39 18.87
CA LEU A 261 14.35 1.48 17.73
C LEU A 261 15.77 1.08 18.15
N LEU A 262 16.29 1.67 19.23
CA LEU A 262 17.64 1.34 19.72
C LEU A 262 17.78 -0.14 20.08
N LYS A 263 16.77 -0.72 20.76
CA LYS A 263 16.75 -2.16 21.06
C LYS A 263 16.79 -3.01 19.78
N THR A 264 16.07 -2.59 18.76
CA THR A 264 15.99 -3.29 17.47
C THR A 264 17.30 -3.19 16.71
N LEU A 265 17.88 -1.99 16.62
CA LEU A 265 19.19 -1.78 15.98
C LEU A 265 20.30 -2.61 16.63
N ARG A 266 20.29 -2.72 17.96
CA ARG A 266 21.29 -3.50 18.72
C ARG A 266 21.18 -5.03 18.50
N LYS A 267 20.07 -5.54 17.95
CA LYS A 267 19.96 -6.96 17.59
C LYS A 267 20.86 -7.33 16.40
N ASN A 268 21.12 -6.38 15.51
CA ASN A 268 22.04 -6.57 14.40
C ASN A 268 23.50 -6.40 14.90
N PRO A 269 24.36 -7.45 14.80
CA PRO A 269 25.74 -7.40 15.32
C PRO A 269 26.59 -6.29 14.69
N ALA A 270 26.47 -6.05 13.39
CA ALA A 270 27.24 -5.03 12.69
C ALA A 270 26.84 -3.62 13.16
N ILE A 271 25.54 -3.35 13.22
CA ILE A 271 25.01 -2.07 13.71
C ILE A 271 25.39 -1.85 15.17
N ARG A 272 25.27 -2.88 16.01
CA ARG A 272 25.67 -2.83 17.43
C ARG A 272 27.13 -2.45 17.59
N THR A 273 28.02 -3.06 16.80
CA THR A 273 29.46 -2.74 16.84
C THR A 273 29.72 -1.30 16.41
N GLY A 274 29.07 -0.82 15.33
CA GLY A 274 29.15 0.56 14.88
C GLY A 274 28.65 1.56 15.94
N LEU A 275 27.49 1.29 16.56
CA LEU A 275 26.96 2.12 17.65
C LEU A 275 27.92 2.20 18.85
N ILE A 276 28.53 1.07 19.26
CA ILE A 276 29.52 1.06 20.35
C ILE A 276 30.71 1.93 19.97
N ALA A 277 31.25 1.79 18.77
CA ALA A 277 32.40 2.57 18.31
C ALA A 277 32.11 4.08 18.31
N LEU A 278 30.95 4.48 17.79
CA LEU A 278 30.56 5.88 17.73
C LEU A 278 30.18 6.46 19.08
N ASN A 279 29.67 5.66 20.03
CA ASN A 279 29.35 6.10 21.39
C ASN A 279 30.57 6.54 22.21
N PHE A 280 31.79 6.24 21.77
CA PHE A 280 32.98 6.84 22.38
C PHE A 280 33.15 8.34 22.08
N CYS A 281 32.52 8.83 20.99
CA CYS A 281 32.63 10.21 20.55
C CYS A 281 31.31 10.95 20.61
N LEU A 282 30.20 10.24 20.41
CA LEU A 282 28.83 10.76 20.37
C LEU A 282 27.94 9.88 21.22
N ASP A 283 27.10 10.43 22.08
CA ASP A 283 26.07 9.63 22.75
C ASP A 283 24.90 9.33 21.79
N LEU A 284 25.18 8.47 20.80
CA LEU A 284 24.18 8.04 19.81
C LEU A 284 23.00 7.31 20.48
N ASP A 285 23.24 6.61 21.56
CA ASP A 285 22.19 5.95 22.31
C ASP A 285 21.18 6.96 22.85
N MET A 286 21.65 8.05 23.43
CA MET A 286 20.80 9.11 23.92
C MET A 286 20.08 9.83 22.77
N MET A 287 20.78 10.10 21.66
CA MET A 287 20.18 10.70 20.48
C MET A 287 19.05 9.83 19.92
N ILE A 288 19.28 8.53 19.72
CA ILE A 288 18.26 7.62 19.20
C ILE A 288 17.09 7.49 20.18
N ARG A 289 17.35 7.35 21.49
CA ARG A 289 16.29 7.30 22.51
C ARG A 289 15.45 8.57 22.58
N SER A 290 16.05 9.71 22.23
CA SER A 290 15.34 11.00 22.23
C SER A 290 14.31 11.11 21.11
N VAL A 291 14.39 10.28 20.08
CA VAL A 291 13.38 10.26 19.01
C VAL A 291 12.04 9.76 19.54
N SER A 292 10.99 10.54 19.35
CA SER A 292 9.63 10.20 19.78
C SER A 292 8.61 10.83 18.84
N GLY A 293 8.00 10.03 17.99
CA GLY A 293 7.04 10.47 16.99
C GLY A 293 7.61 10.47 15.57
N ALA A 294 7.27 11.48 14.78
CA ALA A 294 7.59 11.50 13.37
C ALA A 294 9.09 11.61 13.07
N VAL A 295 9.59 10.70 12.24
CA VAL A 295 10.85 10.81 11.49
C VAL A 295 10.48 10.94 10.03
N THR A 296 10.86 12.03 9.40
CA THR A 296 10.52 12.31 7.99
C THR A 296 11.77 12.44 7.15
N LEU A 297 11.79 11.74 6.03
CA LEU A 297 12.77 11.89 4.96
C LEU A 297 12.07 12.53 3.76
N SER A 298 12.50 13.71 3.33
CA SER A 298 11.99 14.40 2.14
C SER A 298 13.06 14.37 1.04
N ILE A 299 12.65 13.95 -0.16
CA ILE A 299 13.48 13.73 -1.33
C ILE A 299 13.28 14.89 -2.31
N PRO A 300 14.33 15.62 -2.73
CA PRO A 300 14.22 16.74 -3.66
C PRO A 300 13.90 16.28 -5.09
N CYS A 301 13.40 17.20 -5.90
CA CYS A 301 13.24 17.00 -7.35
C CYS A 301 14.58 17.09 -8.13
N ALA A 302 15.67 17.52 -7.49
CA ALA A 302 16.98 17.66 -8.10
C ALA A 302 17.58 16.33 -8.59
N ASP A 303 18.54 16.40 -9.52
CA ASP A 303 19.22 15.20 -10.04
C ASP A 303 20.10 14.52 -9.00
N ASP A 304 20.76 15.33 -8.15
CA ASP A 304 21.54 14.84 -7.01
C ASP A 304 20.63 14.65 -5.79
N VAL A 305 20.00 13.51 -5.72
CA VAL A 305 18.98 13.18 -4.69
C VAL A 305 19.55 13.20 -3.27
N LEU A 306 20.73 12.61 -3.06
CA LEU A 306 21.32 12.44 -1.72
C LEU A 306 21.69 13.77 -1.05
N PRO A 307 22.41 14.69 -1.69
CA PRO A 307 22.80 15.95 -1.03
C PRO A 307 21.60 16.77 -0.56
N GLY A 308 20.53 16.83 -1.36
CA GLY A 308 19.33 17.60 -1.06
C GLY A 308 18.29 16.88 -0.19
N ALA A 309 18.51 15.62 0.17
CA ALA A 309 17.60 14.88 1.03
C ALA A 309 17.58 15.49 2.44
N LEU A 310 16.36 15.79 2.92
CA LEU A 310 16.13 16.43 4.22
C LEU A 310 15.56 15.41 5.20
N LEU A 311 16.27 15.17 6.29
CA LEU A 311 15.81 14.36 7.41
C LEU A 311 15.32 15.28 8.52
N THR A 312 14.11 15.04 9.01
CA THR A 312 13.60 15.67 10.23
C THR A 312 13.14 14.60 11.24
N ALA A 313 13.33 14.84 12.52
CA ALA A 313 12.86 13.94 13.56
C ALA A 313 12.32 14.71 14.75
N ARG A 314 11.17 14.27 15.29
CA ARG A 314 10.65 14.80 16.54
C ARG A 314 11.39 14.19 17.73
N LEU A 315 11.77 15.04 18.66
CA LEU A 315 12.52 14.66 19.84
C LEU A 315 11.67 14.89 21.10
N GLN A 316 11.77 13.99 22.07
CA GLN A 316 11.23 14.20 23.42
C GLN A 316 12.23 14.89 24.34
N ASP A 317 13.53 14.83 24.00
CA ASP A 317 14.63 15.33 24.82
C ASP A 317 15.75 15.84 23.93
N THR A 318 16.32 16.96 24.28
CA THR A 318 17.40 17.62 23.55
C THR A 318 18.69 17.76 24.36
N ARG A 319 18.76 17.14 25.55
CA ARG A 319 19.91 17.21 26.46
C ARG A 319 21.21 16.75 25.82
N PHE A 320 21.17 15.82 24.89
CA PHE A 320 22.35 15.40 24.15
C PHE A 320 23.07 16.56 23.44
N MET A 321 22.38 17.64 23.10
CA MET A 321 23.00 18.83 22.50
C MET A 321 23.86 19.63 23.50
N GLN A 322 23.76 19.38 24.80
CA GLN A 322 24.56 20.04 25.81
C GLN A 322 26.03 19.58 25.77
N ASP A 323 26.29 18.33 25.32
CA ASP A 323 27.60 17.73 25.29
C ASP A 323 28.33 17.95 23.94
N ARG A 324 27.86 18.88 23.12
CA ARG A 324 28.35 19.16 21.78
C ARG A 324 29.84 19.49 21.70
N ASP A 325 30.37 20.21 22.68
CA ASP A 325 31.78 20.59 22.70
C ASP A 325 32.69 19.37 22.96
N ASP A 326 32.19 18.40 23.70
CA ASP A 326 32.87 17.14 23.93
C ASP A 326 32.78 16.24 22.72
N TRP A 327 31.67 16.26 21.99
CA TRP A 327 31.57 15.58 20.68
C TRP A 327 32.58 16.15 19.68
N ALA A 328 32.69 17.50 19.59
CA ALA A 328 33.63 18.13 18.65
C ALA A 328 35.06 17.64 18.90
N LYS A 329 35.48 17.55 20.17
CA LYS A 329 36.79 17.04 20.55
C LYS A 329 36.96 15.55 20.24
N GLY A 330 35.95 14.75 20.61
CA GLY A 330 35.97 13.30 20.41
C GLY A 330 36.00 12.91 18.91
N LEU A 331 35.16 13.55 18.10
CA LEU A 331 35.08 13.34 16.66
C LEU A 331 36.36 13.78 15.93
N SER A 332 36.91 14.93 16.33
CA SER A 332 38.17 15.42 15.74
C SER A 332 39.34 14.49 16.07
N ALA A 333 39.46 14.09 17.35
CA ALA A 333 40.56 13.23 17.79
C ALA A 333 40.43 11.78 17.26
N GLY A 334 39.22 11.23 17.20
CA GLY A 334 38.98 9.84 16.81
C GLY A 334 38.87 9.59 15.33
N PHE A 335 38.26 10.53 14.59
CA PHE A 335 37.87 10.30 13.19
C PHE A 335 38.33 11.42 12.24
N GLY A 336 38.96 12.48 12.75
CA GLY A 336 39.32 13.65 11.91
C GLY A 336 38.11 14.41 11.37
N VAL A 337 36.97 14.37 12.11
CA VAL A 337 35.75 15.08 11.76
C VAL A 337 35.75 16.47 12.41
N GLU A 338 35.50 17.49 11.63
CA GLU A 338 35.37 18.86 12.12
C GLU A 338 33.91 19.24 12.34
N LEU A 339 33.61 19.82 13.53
CA LEU A 339 32.31 20.36 13.86
C LEU A 339 32.38 21.88 13.86
N THR A 340 31.62 22.51 12.95
CA THR A 340 31.56 23.98 12.82
C THR A 340 30.15 24.47 13.13
N ALA A 341 30.01 25.51 13.96
CA ALA A 341 28.74 26.16 14.19
C ALA A 341 28.30 26.98 12.97
N LEU A 342 27.04 26.81 12.54
CA LEU A 342 26.44 27.54 11.41
C LEU A 342 25.52 28.67 11.92
N ALA A 343 24.78 28.40 12.99
CA ALA A 343 23.87 29.31 13.67
C ALA A 343 23.63 28.80 15.12
N ASP A 344 22.78 29.48 15.87
CA ASP A 344 22.34 28.97 17.18
C ASP A 344 21.69 27.59 17.00
N SER A 345 22.23 26.61 17.71
CA SER A 345 21.77 25.20 17.66
C SER A 345 21.86 24.51 16.30
N ALA A 346 22.63 25.06 15.35
CA ALA A 346 22.88 24.50 14.02
C ALA A 346 24.37 24.31 13.77
N TYR A 347 24.76 23.17 13.25
CA TYR A 347 26.14 22.72 13.09
C TYR A 347 26.35 22.06 11.73
N GLN A 348 27.62 22.06 11.29
CA GLN A 348 28.10 21.32 10.14
C GLN A 348 29.18 20.33 10.60
N LEU A 349 28.98 19.07 10.30
CA LEU A 349 30.01 18.03 10.39
C LEU A 349 30.70 17.93 9.04
N GLN A 350 32.03 18.05 9.02
CA GLN A 350 32.86 17.87 7.83
C GLN A 350 33.78 16.65 8.04
N TRP A 351 33.68 15.69 7.16
CA TRP A 351 34.56 14.51 7.12
C TRP A 351 35.02 14.26 5.70
N GLN A 352 36.30 14.51 5.43
CA GLN A 352 36.84 14.47 4.07
C GLN A 352 35.98 15.33 3.11
N ASP A 353 35.44 14.72 2.04
CA ASP A 353 34.61 15.38 1.05
C ASP A 353 33.10 15.38 1.44
N TYR A 354 32.75 14.73 2.57
CA TYR A 354 31.37 14.64 3.02
C TYR A 354 31.05 15.73 4.05
N SER A 355 29.89 16.35 3.88
CA SER A 355 29.38 17.36 4.81
C SER A 355 27.95 17.04 5.19
N ILE A 356 27.64 17.13 6.48
CA ILE A 356 26.28 16.98 7.01
C ILE A 356 26.00 18.17 7.88
N CYS A 357 24.99 18.95 7.52
CA CYS A 357 24.43 20.00 8.35
C CYS A 357 23.29 19.44 9.20
N PHE A 358 23.29 19.78 10.50
CA PHE A 358 22.23 19.36 11.40
C PHE A 358 21.98 20.44 12.46
N GLY A 359 20.80 20.42 13.05
CA GLY A 359 20.44 21.33 14.13
C GLY A 359 19.16 20.91 14.83
N VAL A 360 18.96 21.46 16.01
CA VAL A 360 17.76 21.17 16.83
C VAL A 360 17.09 22.48 17.18
N GLN A 361 15.81 22.59 16.82
CA GLN A 361 14.96 23.74 17.14
C GLN A 361 13.60 23.20 17.61
N GLU A 362 13.06 23.70 18.70
CA GLU A 362 11.74 23.33 19.23
C GLU A 362 11.48 21.81 19.32
N ASN A 363 12.45 21.06 19.84
CA ASN A 363 12.40 19.59 19.89
C ASN A 363 12.30 18.90 18.53
N ARG A 364 12.78 19.55 17.48
CA ARG A 364 12.87 19.01 16.14
C ARG A 364 14.31 18.98 15.67
N LEU A 365 14.82 17.80 15.35
CA LEU A 365 16.08 17.63 14.66
C LEU A 365 15.84 17.85 13.16
N THR A 366 16.73 18.60 12.53
CA THR A 366 16.80 18.76 11.07
C THR A 366 18.20 18.41 10.62
N ALA A 367 18.34 17.61 9.57
CA ALA A 367 19.64 17.27 8.99
C ALA A 367 19.56 17.19 7.46
N CYS A 368 20.64 17.66 6.77
CA CYS A 368 20.76 17.64 5.32
C CYS A 368 22.24 17.69 4.94
N MET A 369 22.61 17.09 3.80
CA MET A 369 23.99 17.20 3.28
C MET A 369 24.21 18.50 2.52
N ASP A 370 23.17 19.09 1.94
CA ASP A 370 23.22 20.37 1.27
C ASP A 370 22.97 21.55 2.24
N LYS A 371 23.99 22.37 2.45
CA LYS A 371 23.94 23.50 3.40
C LYS A 371 22.87 24.54 3.08
N PRO A 372 22.68 25.01 1.82
CA PRO A 372 21.58 25.91 1.47
C PRO A 372 20.20 25.34 1.82
N THR A 373 19.93 24.12 1.43
CA THR A 373 18.67 23.39 1.74
C THR A 373 18.44 23.27 3.25
N PHE A 374 19.50 22.91 4.00
CA PHE A 374 19.45 22.85 5.46
C PHE A 374 19.06 24.18 6.07
N LEU A 375 19.78 25.27 5.70
CA LEU A 375 19.53 26.60 6.29
C LEU A 375 18.15 27.14 5.95
N GLN A 376 17.62 26.81 4.77
CA GLN A 376 16.25 27.15 4.38
C GLN A 376 15.23 26.39 5.23
N ALA A 377 15.40 25.09 5.39
CA ALA A 377 14.49 24.26 6.17
C ALA A 377 14.56 24.57 7.68
N PHE A 378 15.75 24.86 8.19
CA PHE A 378 15.98 25.17 9.59
C PHE A 378 15.41 26.53 10.03
N ARG A 379 15.39 27.53 9.10
CA ARG A 379 14.84 28.86 9.35
C ARG A 379 13.34 28.98 9.14
N LYS A 380 12.74 28.05 8.40
CA LYS A 380 11.30 28.05 8.12
C LYS A 380 10.55 27.48 9.34
N ASP A 381 9.99 28.37 10.12
CA ASP A 381 9.01 28.06 11.17
C ASP A 381 7.63 27.66 10.59
N GLU A 382 7.45 27.83 9.30
CA GLU A 382 6.22 27.55 8.60
C GLU A 382 6.18 26.10 8.08
N GLN A 383 5.61 25.24 8.91
CA GLN A 383 5.01 24.01 8.38
C GLN A 383 3.88 24.46 7.47
N THR A 384 4.09 24.37 6.16
CA THR A 384 2.97 24.48 5.22
C THR A 384 1.98 23.39 5.61
N PRO A 385 0.74 23.75 6.05
CA PRO A 385 -0.22 22.73 6.46
C PRO A 385 -0.42 21.74 5.31
N VAL A 386 -0.35 20.47 5.61
CA VAL A 386 -0.61 19.42 4.62
C VAL A 386 -2.09 19.54 4.24
N SER A 387 -2.39 19.71 2.96
CA SER A 387 -3.79 19.67 2.48
C SER A 387 -4.48 18.34 2.85
N HIS A 388 -3.69 17.28 3.06
CA HIS A 388 -4.11 15.92 3.39
C HIS A 388 -3.64 15.45 4.79
N ALA A 389 -3.37 16.38 5.71
CA ALA A 389 -2.88 16.06 7.06
C ALA A 389 -3.76 15.06 7.83
N ARG A 390 -5.08 15.10 7.59
CA ARG A 390 -6.04 14.18 8.24
C ARG A 390 -5.79 12.71 7.87
N GLU A 391 -5.24 12.44 6.70
CA GLU A 391 -4.94 11.07 6.24
C GLU A 391 -3.73 10.49 6.95
N ALA A 392 -2.78 11.35 7.35
CA ALA A 392 -1.60 10.96 8.11
C ALA A 392 -1.93 10.65 9.58
N ASP A 393 -3.00 11.26 10.12
CA ASP A 393 -3.34 11.13 11.53
C ASP A 393 -3.65 9.68 11.92
N GLY A 394 -3.01 9.22 12.99
CA GLY A 394 -3.14 7.83 13.46
C GLY A 394 -2.43 6.78 12.59
N SER A 395 -1.79 7.15 11.46
CA SER A 395 -0.97 6.22 10.68
C SER A 395 0.40 6.03 11.34
N ILE A 396 1.02 4.87 11.14
CA ILE A 396 2.41 4.61 11.59
C ILE A 396 3.44 5.01 10.54
N MET A 397 3.02 5.10 9.28
CA MET A 397 3.80 5.59 8.17
C MET A 397 2.89 6.35 7.20
N TYR A 398 3.41 7.45 6.66
CA TYR A 398 2.74 8.25 5.66
C TYR A 398 3.72 8.65 4.57
N VAL A 399 3.33 8.41 3.33
CA VAL A 399 4.13 8.71 2.15
C VAL A 399 3.37 9.70 1.28
N GLN A 400 4.07 10.71 0.78
CA GLN A 400 3.57 11.64 -0.23
C GLN A 400 4.50 11.63 -1.43
N VAL A 401 3.96 11.60 -2.62
CA VAL A 401 4.70 11.61 -3.88
C VAL A 401 4.11 12.65 -4.82
N ASN A 402 4.95 13.51 -5.36
CA ASN A 402 4.64 14.39 -6.48
C ASN A 402 4.78 13.57 -7.77
N LEU A 403 3.64 13.16 -8.33
CA LEU A 403 3.62 12.27 -9.49
C LEU A 403 4.27 12.88 -10.74
N PRO A 404 3.98 14.15 -11.15
CA PRO A 404 4.67 14.78 -12.24
C PRO A 404 6.20 14.76 -12.10
N ALA A 405 6.72 15.16 -10.93
CA ALA A 405 8.15 15.16 -10.68
C ALA A 405 8.77 13.75 -10.69
N MET A 406 8.02 12.75 -10.19
CA MET A 406 8.46 11.35 -10.25
C MET A 406 8.46 10.81 -11.69
N LEU A 407 7.45 11.17 -12.50
CA LEU A 407 7.28 10.70 -13.86
C LEU A 407 8.37 11.26 -14.81
N GLU A 408 8.90 12.45 -14.53
CA GLU A 408 10.05 13.02 -15.26
C GLU A 408 11.34 12.21 -15.05
N LYS A 409 11.46 11.51 -13.93
CA LYS A 409 12.60 10.63 -13.60
C LYS A 409 12.37 9.21 -14.14
N THR A 410 12.35 9.05 -15.45
CA THR A 410 11.96 7.84 -16.21
C THR A 410 12.59 6.52 -15.75
N ALA A 411 13.77 6.52 -15.17
CA ALA A 411 14.44 5.30 -14.68
C ALA A 411 13.68 4.58 -13.55
N PHE A 412 13.03 5.32 -12.65
CA PHE A 412 12.27 4.77 -11.55
C PHE A 412 10.95 4.12 -12.02
N LEU A 413 10.32 4.71 -13.02
CA LEU A 413 9.07 4.19 -13.60
C LEU A 413 9.25 2.88 -14.36
N THR A 414 10.32 2.75 -15.10
CA THR A 414 10.64 1.48 -15.79
C THR A 414 10.77 0.33 -14.79
N LEU A 415 11.26 0.64 -13.60
CA LEU A 415 11.41 -0.32 -12.51
C LEU A 415 10.06 -0.73 -11.89
N LEU A 416 9.14 0.23 -11.72
CA LEU A 416 7.81 0.00 -11.13
C LEU A 416 6.80 -0.61 -12.12
N THR A 417 6.89 -0.23 -13.39
CA THR A 417 5.87 -0.57 -14.39
C THR A 417 6.27 -1.73 -15.30
N GLY A 418 7.51 -2.20 -15.20
CA GLY A 418 8.02 -3.19 -16.15
C GLY A 418 7.98 -2.69 -17.62
N GLY A 419 7.95 -1.36 -17.83
CA GLY A 419 7.88 -0.73 -19.14
C GLY A 419 6.47 -0.60 -19.72
N GLY A 420 5.43 -0.70 -18.91
CA GLY A 420 4.03 -0.55 -19.36
C GLY A 420 3.63 0.91 -19.59
N GLU A 421 3.59 1.37 -20.83
CA GLU A 421 3.13 2.73 -21.20
C GLU A 421 1.77 3.10 -20.59
N SER A 422 0.84 2.14 -20.51
CA SER A 422 -0.51 2.38 -20.00
C SER A 422 -0.59 2.77 -18.52
N LEU A 423 0.32 2.32 -17.67
CA LEU A 423 0.35 2.71 -16.26
C LEU A 423 0.95 4.11 -16.09
N THR A 424 1.94 4.43 -16.89
CA THR A 424 2.54 5.77 -16.92
C THR A 424 1.51 6.82 -17.33
N ASP A 425 0.76 6.57 -18.42
CA ASP A 425 -0.32 7.43 -18.89
C ASP A 425 -1.44 7.59 -17.85
N PHE A 426 -1.70 6.53 -17.07
CA PHE A 426 -2.64 6.59 -15.97
C PHE A 426 -2.14 7.50 -14.85
N LEU A 427 -0.92 7.29 -14.37
CA LEU A 427 -0.34 8.07 -13.29
C LEU A 427 -0.15 9.55 -13.66
N ALA A 428 0.13 9.83 -14.94
CA ALA A 428 0.30 11.19 -15.45
C ALA A 428 -0.96 12.09 -15.34
N GLN A 429 -2.12 11.50 -15.06
CA GLN A 429 -3.37 12.26 -14.86
C GLN A 429 -3.52 12.79 -13.44
N TYR A 430 -2.65 12.36 -12.52
CA TYR A 430 -2.69 12.75 -11.12
C TYR A 430 -1.49 13.62 -10.76
N GLU A 431 -1.69 14.50 -9.79
CA GLU A 431 -0.64 15.38 -9.27
C GLU A 431 0.05 14.74 -8.06
N THR A 432 -0.71 14.06 -7.22
CA THR A 432 -0.20 13.53 -5.95
C THR A 432 -0.64 12.09 -5.70
N LEU A 433 0.27 11.29 -5.15
CA LEU A 433 -0.03 10.00 -4.54
C LEU A 433 0.26 10.09 -3.04
N THR A 434 -0.71 9.72 -2.22
CA THR A 434 -0.50 9.54 -0.78
C THR A 434 -0.72 8.11 -0.37
N VAL A 435 0.10 7.62 0.57
CA VAL A 435 -0.05 6.27 1.14
C VAL A 435 0.01 6.37 2.66
N SER A 436 -1.06 5.98 3.33
CA SER A 436 -1.11 5.85 4.79
C SER A 436 -1.06 4.39 5.22
N VAL A 437 -0.22 4.07 6.20
CA VAL A 437 -0.13 2.72 6.78
C VAL A 437 -0.61 2.78 8.22
N ARG A 438 -1.62 1.97 8.54
CA ARG A 438 -2.21 1.87 9.88
C ARG A 438 -2.10 0.46 10.41
N THR A 439 -1.89 0.33 11.71
CA THR A 439 -2.02 -0.93 12.43
C THR A 439 -3.21 -0.83 13.37
N ASN A 440 -4.17 -1.73 13.25
CA ASN A 440 -5.25 -1.83 14.23
C ASN A 440 -4.73 -2.55 15.48
N CYS A 441 -3.91 -1.85 16.26
CA CYS A 441 -3.54 -2.25 17.63
C CYS A 441 -4.53 -1.71 18.67
N GLN A 442 -5.67 -1.17 18.24
CA GLN A 442 -6.73 -0.79 19.15
C GLN A 442 -7.57 -2.01 19.48
N GLY A 443 -7.58 -2.37 20.75
CA GLY A 443 -8.46 -3.39 21.29
C GLY A 443 -9.88 -3.18 20.77
N ILE A 444 -10.53 -4.27 20.41
CA ILE A 444 -11.96 -4.32 20.13
C ILE A 444 -12.64 -3.58 21.28
N PRO A 445 -13.43 -2.51 21.04
CA PRO A 445 -14.23 -1.95 22.11
C PRO A 445 -15.11 -3.10 22.64
N GLU A 446 -14.99 -3.39 23.92
CA GLU A 446 -15.91 -4.29 24.61
C GLU A 446 -17.31 -3.78 24.32
N THR A 447 -18.06 -4.56 23.56
CA THR A 447 -19.50 -4.33 23.38
C THR A 447 -20.16 -4.62 24.72
N GLU A 448 -20.57 -3.55 25.44
CA GLU A 448 -21.61 -3.64 26.46
C GLU A 448 -22.95 -4.04 25.85
#